data_01edebe0f1687304a2d442f685c9959f
#
_entry.id   01edebe0f1687304a2d442f685c9959f
#
_cell.length_a   1.000
_cell.length_b   1.000
_cell.length_c   1.000
_cell.angle_alpha   90.00
_cell.angle_beta   90.00
_cell.angle_gamma   90.00
#
_symmetry.space_group_name_H-M   'P 1'
#
loop_
_entity.id
_entity.type
_entity.pdbx_description
1 polymer ?
#
loop_
_entity_poly.entity_id
_entity_poly.type
_entity_poly.pdbx_seq_one_letter_code
_entity_poly.pdbx_strand_id
1 'polypeptide(L)'
;MKWKMTTTRTTKINRAATAPHHDLEHYCRNLDGWPRSWMGLEKDLLPGEQLVALFRPFLEHLAASDLSPKTIQQHVDNMWVLGGEFIRDLNDNPALRKKPVGRVLADMIEYGGPLLYHGGEDQQRSFDGTCRKFRR
;
A
#
# COMPACT_ATOMS: atom_id res chain seq x y z
N MET A 1 2.98 4.10 11.97
CA MET A 1 3.42 2.87 11.34
C MET A 1 4.90 2.74 11.46
N LYS A 2 5.34 1.54 11.71
CA LYS A 2 6.73 1.35 12.03
C LYS A 2 7.43 0.39 11.13
N TRP A 3 7.10 0.38 9.87
CA TRP A 3 7.75 -0.53 8.96
C TRP A 3 9.16 -0.05 8.69
N LYS A 4 10.12 -0.90 9.02
CA LYS A 4 11.50 -0.62 8.74
C LYS A 4 11.93 -1.34 7.52
N MET A 5 12.82 -0.76 6.81
CA MET A 5 13.48 -1.45 5.74
C MET A 5 14.41 -2.44 6.35
N THR A 6 14.22 -3.69 6.09
CA THR A 6 15.13 -4.67 6.52
C THR A 6 16.13 -4.81 5.46
N THR A 7 17.22 -4.44 5.70
CA THR A 7 18.14 -4.62 4.68
C THR A 7 18.72 -5.89 4.69
N THR A 8 19.12 -6.53 4.43
CA THR A 8 19.67 -7.65 4.60
C THR A 8 20.29 -8.20 3.75
N ARG A 9 20.69 -8.39 3.70
CA ARG A 9 21.10 -8.94 3.31
C ARG A 9 21.32 -9.56 2.74
N THR A 10 21.78 -10.00 2.42
CA THR A 10 22.10 -10.62 2.01
C THR A 10 22.13 -11.35 1.63
N THR A 11 22.34 -11.78 1.48
CA THR A 11 22.50 -12.51 1.22
C THR A 11 22.62 -13.07 0.45
N LYS A 12 23.00 -13.32 0.03
CA LYS A 12 23.21 -13.82 -0.65
C LYS A 12 23.09 -14.66 -1.10
N ILE A 13 23.31 -15.19 -1.07
CA ILE A 13 23.51 -16.03 -1.35
C ILE A 13 22.85 -16.77 -1.68
N ASN A 14 22.57 -17.14 -1.66
CA ASN A 14 22.12 -17.89 -1.93
C ASN A 14 21.38 -18.03 -2.52
N ARG A 15 21.30 -17.88 -2.85
CA ARG A 15 20.61 -18.00 -3.30
C ARG A 15 20.08 -18.36 -4.17
N ALA A 16 20.27 -18.40 -4.11
CA ALA A 16 20.06 -18.69 -5.47
C ALA A 16 19.26 -19.89 -5.71
N ALA A 17 19.67 -20.85 -5.21
CA ALA A 17 18.99 -22.09 -5.45
C ALA A 17 17.61 -22.10 -4.89
N THR A 18 17.32 -21.23 -3.99
CA THR A 18 16.03 -21.25 -3.36
C THR A 18 15.01 -20.56 -4.22
N ALA A 19 13.81 -20.56 -3.79
CA ALA A 19 12.76 -19.85 -4.45
C ALA A 19 13.20 -18.41 -4.62
N PRO A 20 12.98 -17.86 -5.77
CA PRO A 20 13.44 -16.50 -6.01
C PRO A 20 12.72 -15.52 -5.13
N HIS A 21 13.49 -14.59 -4.63
CA HIS A 21 12.94 -13.41 -4.02
C HIS A 21 12.78 -12.40 -5.12
N HIS A 22 11.58 -11.98 -5.32
CA HIS A 22 11.33 -10.92 -6.27
C HIS A 22 11.44 -9.61 -5.53
N ASP A 23 12.01 -8.61 -6.14
CA ASP A 23 11.99 -7.29 -5.56
C ASP A 23 10.64 -6.66 -5.79
N LEU A 24 10.45 -5.48 -5.22
CA LEU A 24 9.16 -4.81 -5.29
C LEU A 24 8.74 -4.55 -6.73
N GLU A 25 9.68 -4.29 -7.60
CA GLU A 25 9.36 -3.98 -8.98
C GLU A 25 8.61 -5.12 -9.66
N HIS A 26 8.88 -6.35 -9.24
CA HIS A 26 8.16 -7.49 -9.79
C HIS A 26 6.66 -7.41 -9.52
N TYR A 27 6.30 -6.87 -8.37
CA TYR A 27 4.90 -6.82 -7.95
C TYR A 27 4.20 -5.52 -8.32
N CYS A 28 4.95 -4.42 -8.43
CA CYS A 28 4.36 -3.17 -8.85
C CYS A 28 5.40 -2.38 -9.64
N ARG A 29 5.32 -2.54 -10.95
CA ARG A 29 6.31 -1.95 -11.83
C ARG A 29 6.28 -0.46 -11.87
N ASN A 30 5.15 0.13 -11.58
CA ASN A 30 4.98 1.56 -11.76
C ASN A 30 4.48 2.20 -10.49
N LEU A 31 5.17 1.91 -9.39
CA LEU A 31 4.80 2.50 -8.11
C LEU A 31 4.82 4.02 -8.17
N ASP A 32 5.81 4.57 -8.87
CA ASP A 32 5.92 6.03 -8.99
C ASP A 32 4.77 6.62 -9.81
N GLY A 33 4.06 5.80 -10.56
CA GLY A 33 2.90 6.25 -11.30
C GLY A 33 1.59 6.14 -10.53
N TRP A 34 1.63 5.54 -9.33
CA TRP A 34 0.41 5.39 -8.55
C TRP A 34 -0.27 6.74 -8.25
N PRO A 35 0.47 7.80 -7.88
CA PRO A 35 -0.23 9.06 -7.60
C PRO A 35 -1.04 9.57 -8.78
N ARG A 36 -0.52 9.42 -9.99
CA ARG A 36 -1.28 9.84 -11.17
C ARG A 36 -2.48 8.96 -11.43
N SER A 37 -2.35 7.67 -11.12
CA SER A 37 -3.47 6.75 -11.33
C SER A 37 -4.65 7.04 -10.40
N TRP A 38 -4.37 7.67 -9.26
CA TRP A 38 -5.41 7.98 -8.29
C TRP A 38 -6.02 9.36 -8.48
N MET A 39 -5.32 10.27 -9.14
CA MET A 39 -5.73 11.66 -9.12
C MET A 39 -6.97 11.92 -9.95
N GLY A 40 -7.88 12.67 -9.36
CA GLY A 40 -8.99 13.25 -10.09
C GLY A 40 -8.76 14.71 -10.35
N LEU A 41 -7.97 15.35 -9.47
CA LEU A 41 -7.61 16.76 -9.57
C LEU A 41 -6.10 16.87 -9.49
N GLU A 42 -5.55 17.92 -10.07
CA GLU A 42 -4.10 18.08 -10.04
C GLU A 42 -3.57 18.18 -8.61
N LYS A 43 -4.33 18.77 -7.70
CA LYS A 43 -3.89 18.91 -6.32
C LYS A 43 -3.88 17.57 -5.56
N ASP A 44 -4.35 16.51 -6.19
CA ASP A 44 -4.27 15.18 -5.59
C ASP A 44 -2.87 14.57 -5.71
N LEU A 45 -2.03 15.14 -6.58
CA LEU A 45 -0.75 14.52 -6.87
C LEU A 45 0.18 14.52 -5.65
N LEU A 46 0.27 15.64 -4.95
CA LEU A 46 1.16 15.70 -3.80
C LEU A 46 0.74 14.74 -2.68
N PRO A 47 -0.52 14.71 -2.24
CA PRO A 47 -0.90 13.69 -1.25
C PRO A 47 -0.68 12.28 -1.75
N GLY A 48 -0.88 12.04 -3.05
CA GLY A 48 -0.60 10.72 -3.61
C GLY A 48 0.87 10.34 -3.49
N GLU A 49 1.76 11.28 -3.73
CA GLU A 49 3.19 11.04 -3.58
C GLU A 49 3.56 10.78 -2.12
N GLN A 50 2.92 11.48 -1.22
CA GLN A 50 3.14 11.26 0.21
C GLN A 50 2.65 9.89 0.65
N LEU A 51 1.54 9.43 0.07
CA LEU A 51 1.06 8.07 0.34
C LEU A 51 2.06 7.03 -0.14
N VAL A 52 2.59 7.19 -1.33
CA VAL A 52 3.56 6.24 -1.85
C VAL A 52 4.78 6.18 -0.92
N ALA A 53 5.20 7.32 -0.42
CA ALA A 53 6.34 7.33 0.52
C ALA A 53 6.02 6.56 1.79
N LEU A 54 4.78 6.66 2.28
CA LEU A 54 4.37 5.92 3.47
C LEU A 54 4.20 4.43 3.18
N PHE A 55 3.74 4.08 1.98
CA PHE A 55 3.48 2.69 1.62
C PHE A 55 4.75 1.92 1.30
N ARG A 56 5.76 2.60 0.78
CA ARG A 56 6.94 1.93 0.23
C ARG A 56 7.63 0.97 1.20
N PRO A 57 7.89 1.34 2.46
CA PRO A 57 8.54 0.39 3.36
C PRO A 57 7.74 -0.89 3.56
N PHE A 58 6.41 -0.76 3.65
CA PHE A 58 5.56 -1.93 3.79
C PHE A 58 5.58 -2.79 2.53
N LEU A 59 5.51 -2.15 1.37
CA LEU A 59 5.53 -2.88 0.11
C LEU A 59 6.85 -3.62 -0.05
N GLU A 60 7.95 -2.99 0.33
CA GLU A 60 9.25 -3.66 0.25
C GLU A 60 9.35 -4.81 1.25
N HIS A 61 8.76 -4.63 2.43
CA HIS A 61 8.70 -5.70 3.40
C HIS A 61 7.93 -6.90 2.84
N LEU A 62 6.80 -6.64 2.18
CA LEU A 62 6.02 -7.71 1.57
C LEU A 62 6.81 -8.44 0.50
N ALA A 63 7.50 -7.68 -0.36
CA ALA A 63 8.23 -8.29 -1.46
C ALA A 63 9.35 -9.21 -0.96
N ALA A 64 9.90 -8.90 0.21
CA ALA A 64 10.98 -9.69 0.78
C ALA A 64 10.48 -10.78 1.74
N SER A 65 9.17 -10.90 1.92
CA SER A 65 8.62 -11.84 2.89
C SER A 65 8.54 -13.24 2.34
N ASP A 66 8.21 -14.19 3.22
CA ASP A 66 8.03 -15.59 2.84
C ASP A 66 6.64 -15.90 2.33
N LEU A 67 5.78 -14.90 2.23
CA LEU A 67 4.44 -15.12 1.70
C LEU A 67 4.52 -15.56 0.25
N SER A 68 3.50 -16.28 -0.20
CA SER A 68 3.48 -16.70 -1.59
C SER A 68 3.39 -15.49 -2.51
N PRO A 69 3.92 -15.60 -3.73
CA PRO A 69 3.81 -14.48 -4.68
C PRO A 69 2.38 -14.02 -4.90
N LYS A 70 1.44 -14.96 -4.93
CA LYS A 70 0.04 -14.59 -5.11
C LYS A 70 -0.47 -13.75 -3.94
N THR A 71 -0.09 -14.13 -2.73
CA THR A 71 -0.52 -13.39 -1.54
C THR A 71 0.12 -12.01 -1.50
N ILE A 72 1.40 -11.94 -1.85
CA ILE A 72 2.09 -10.65 -1.91
C ILE A 72 1.39 -9.75 -2.92
N GLN A 73 1.09 -10.28 -4.10
CA GLN A 73 0.45 -9.47 -5.13
C GLN A 73 -0.91 -8.96 -4.66
N GLN A 74 -1.65 -9.80 -3.94
CA GLN A 74 -2.95 -9.41 -3.43
C GLN A 74 -2.83 -8.25 -2.44
N HIS A 75 -1.85 -8.30 -1.56
CA HIS A 75 -1.61 -7.19 -0.63
C HIS A 75 -1.19 -5.93 -1.36
N VAL A 76 -0.30 -6.06 -2.35
CA VAL A 76 0.14 -4.91 -3.13
C VAL A 76 -1.05 -4.26 -3.84
N ASP A 77 -1.89 -5.08 -4.45
CA ASP A 77 -3.07 -4.56 -5.14
C ASP A 77 -4.01 -3.87 -4.18
N ASN A 78 -4.17 -4.42 -2.98
CA ASN A 78 -5.03 -3.80 -1.96
C ASN A 78 -4.47 -2.46 -1.50
N MET A 79 -3.14 -2.31 -1.46
CA MET A 79 -2.55 -1.02 -1.11
C MET A 79 -2.85 0.03 -2.18
N TRP A 80 -2.86 -0.39 -3.45
CA TRP A 80 -3.25 0.53 -4.51
C TRP A 80 -4.69 0.99 -4.33
N VAL A 81 -5.58 0.04 -3.97
CA VAL A 81 -6.99 0.38 -3.71
C VAL A 81 -7.09 1.35 -2.53
N LEU A 82 -6.30 1.12 -1.48
CA LEU A 82 -6.33 2.01 -0.32
C LEU A 82 -5.95 3.45 -0.71
N GLY A 83 -4.93 3.59 -1.55
CA GLY A 83 -4.55 4.93 -2.02
C GLY A 83 -5.66 5.60 -2.78
N GLY A 84 -6.36 4.84 -3.63
CA GLY A 84 -7.49 5.39 -4.38
C GLY A 84 -8.62 5.85 -3.48
N GLU A 85 -8.93 5.05 -2.45
CA GLU A 85 -9.96 5.44 -1.51
C GLU A 85 -9.56 6.66 -0.69
N PHE A 86 -8.28 6.76 -0.35
CA PHE A 86 -7.78 7.92 0.36
C PHE A 86 -7.98 9.19 -0.46
N ILE A 87 -7.59 9.16 -1.72
CA ILE A 87 -7.72 10.34 -2.58
C ILE A 87 -9.21 10.69 -2.77
N ARG A 88 -10.05 9.67 -2.91
CA ARG A 88 -11.49 9.92 -3.00
C ARG A 88 -12.00 10.65 -1.76
N ASP A 89 -11.55 10.22 -0.58
CA ASP A 89 -12.00 10.86 0.65
C ASP A 89 -11.55 12.31 0.73
N LEU A 90 -10.35 12.62 0.25
CA LEU A 90 -9.89 14.01 0.21
C LEU A 90 -10.77 14.86 -0.69
N ASN A 91 -11.25 14.28 -1.78
CA ASN A 91 -12.11 15.01 -2.70
C ASN A 91 -13.52 15.17 -2.15
N ASP A 92 -14.00 14.16 -1.42
CA ASP A 92 -15.33 14.21 -0.83
C ASP A 92 -15.37 15.11 0.40
N ASN A 93 -14.26 15.21 1.12
CA ASN A 93 -14.17 16.01 2.32
C ASN A 93 -12.90 16.85 2.30
N PRO A 94 -12.93 18.00 1.62
CA PRO A 94 -11.72 18.80 1.46
C PRO A 94 -11.05 19.25 2.75
N ALA A 95 -11.78 19.26 3.86
CA ALA A 95 -11.18 19.64 5.14
C ALA A 95 -10.05 18.68 5.53
N LEU A 96 -10.09 17.44 5.03
CA LEU A 96 -9.03 16.49 5.32
C LEU A 96 -7.69 16.92 4.75
N ARG A 97 -7.70 17.75 3.71
CA ARG A 97 -6.45 18.21 3.09
C ARG A 97 -5.62 19.08 4.02
N LYS A 98 -6.24 19.60 5.06
CA LYS A 98 -5.54 20.43 6.03
C LYS A 98 -4.79 19.63 7.08
N LYS A 99 -5.01 18.33 7.12
CA LYS A 99 -4.36 17.46 8.09
C LYS A 99 -3.20 16.73 7.42
N PRO A 100 -2.18 16.34 8.20
CA PRO A 100 -1.09 15.55 7.63
C PRO A 100 -1.62 14.25 7.03
N VAL A 101 -1.06 13.86 5.92
CA VAL A 101 -1.51 12.64 5.21
C VAL A 101 -1.43 11.42 6.13
N GLY A 102 -0.34 11.30 6.89
CA GLY A 102 -0.20 10.14 7.78
C GLY A 102 -1.29 10.08 8.84
N ARG A 103 -1.75 11.23 9.33
CA ARG A 103 -2.81 11.27 10.33
C ARG A 103 -4.14 10.83 9.73
N VAL A 104 -4.46 11.36 8.55
CA VAL A 104 -5.70 10.98 7.88
C VAL A 104 -5.69 9.50 7.58
N LEU A 105 -4.56 9.00 7.09
CA LEU A 105 -4.45 7.59 6.76
C LEU A 105 -4.63 6.72 8.01
N ALA A 106 -3.98 7.07 9.11
CA ALA A 106 -4.09 6.29 10.33
C ALA A 106 -5.55 6.23 10.82
N ASP A 107 -6.25 7.34 10.76
CA ASP A 107 -7.66 7.37 11.17
C ASP A 107 -8.51 6.50 10.25
N MET A 108 -8.18 6.51 8.97
CA MET A 108 -8.96 5.80 7.96
C MET A 108 -8.89 4.30 8.11
N ILE A 109 -7.76 3.79 8.60
CA ILE A 109 -7.55 2.35 8.71
C ILE A 109 -7.51 1.86 10.15
N GLU A 110 -8.09 2.63 11.06
CA GLU A 110 -7.99 2.30 12.48
C GLU A 110 -8.61 0.93 12.80
N TYR A 111 -9.67 0.57 12.11
CA TYR A 111 -10.39 -0.69 12.38
C TYR A 111 -10.42 -1.62 11.17
N GLY A 112 -9.59 -1.37 10.20
CA GLY A 112 -9.59 -2.11 8.95
C GLY A 112 -9.54 -1.07 7.85
N GLY A 113 -10.00 -1.41 6.65
CA GLY A 113 -10.01 -0.46 5.55
C GLY A 113 -11.35 0.23 5.43
N PRO A 114 -11.40 1.27 4.60
CA PRO A 114 -12.68 1.91 4.28
C PRO A 114 -13.59 0.94 3.54
N LEU A 115 -14.87 1.26 3.55
CA LEU A 115 -15.83 0.43 2.86
C LEU A 115 -15.64 0.57 1.37
N LEU A 116 -15.52 -0.56 0.69
CA LEU A 116 -15.43 -0.60 -0.75
C LEU A 116 -16.83 -0.72 -1.33
N TYR A 117 -17.14 0.14 -2.28
CA TYR A 117 -18.46 0.11 -2.88
C TYR A 117 -18.59 -0.93 -3.98
N HIS A 118 -17.46 -1.40 -4.49
CA HIS A 118 -17.43 -2.42 -5.53
C HIS A 118 -16.75 -3.65 -4.99
N GLY A 119 -17.21 -4.82 -5.37
CA GLY A 119 -16.65 -6.05 -4.89
C GLY A 119 -17.52 -6.64 -3.81
N GLY A 120 -17.29 -7.89 -3.47
CA GLY A 120 -18.09 -8.60 -2.49
C GLY A 120 -17.46 -8.58 -1.11
N GLU A 121 -18.08 -9.34 -0.22
CA GLU A 121 -17.60 -9.45 1.15
C GLU A 121 -16.19 -10.01 1.23
N ASP A 122 -15.87 -10.95 0.33
CA ASP A 122 -14.53 -11.53 0.34
C ASP A 122 -13.48 -10.52 -0.01
N GLN A 123 -13.77 -9.64 -0.95
CA GLN A 123 -12.85 -8.61 -1.34
C GLN A 123 -12.68 -7.60 -0.21
N GLN A 124 -13.77 -7.22 0.44
CA GLN A 124 -13.69 -6.30 1.57
C GLN A 124 -12.86 -6.92 2.70
N ARG A 125 -13.06 -8.21 2.97
CA ARG A 125 -12.32 -8.89 4.02
C ARG A 125 -10.83 -8.95 3.69
N SER A 126 -10.50 -9.24 2.44
CA SER A 126 -9.11 -9.24 2.00
C SER A 126 -8.48 -7.87 2.17
N PHE A 127 -9.19 -6.85 1.74
CA PHE A 127 -8.72 -5.47 1.83
C PHE A 127 -8.52 -5.06 3.29
N ASP A 128 -9.49 -5.36 4.15
CA ASP A 128 -9.37 -5.05 5.57
C ASP A 128 -8.17 -5.74 6.19
N GLY A 129 -7.91 -6.98 5.78
CA GLY A 129 -6.75 -7.72 6.27
C GLY A 129 -5.45 -7.05 5.91
N THR A 130 -5.34 -6.56 4.66
CA THR A 130 -4.16 -5.85 4.22
C THR A 130 -3.98 -4.55 5.03
N CYS A 131 -5.07 -3.82 5.24
CA CYS A 131 -4.99 -2.57 6.00
C CYS A 131 -4.53 -2.81 7.43
N ARG A 132 -5.02 -3.87 8.05
CA ARG A 132 -4.59 -4.21 9.40
C ARG A 132 -3.11 -4.60 9.45
N LYS A 133 -2.67 -5.34 8.45
CA LYS A 133 -1.27 -5.74 8.36
C LYS A 133 -0.37 -4.52 8.17
N PHE A 134 -0.78 -3.62 7.30
CA PHE A 134 -0.04 -2.39 7.05
C PHE A 134 0.03 -1.53 8.32
N ARG A 135 -1.07 -1.46 9.06
CA ARG A 135 -1.15 -0.63 10.24
C ARG A 135 -0.19 -1.09 11.35
N ARG A 136 0.09 -2.38 11.41
CA ARG A 136 1.07 -2.86 12.36
C ARG A 136 2.45 -2.40 11.98
#